data_6740e3d32ada5819a3309e581bd194ec
#
_entry.id   6740e3d32ada5819a3309e581bd194ec
#
_cell.length_a   1.000
_cell.length_b   1.000
_cell.length_c   1.000
_cell.angle_alpha   90.00
_cell.angle_beta   90.00
_cell.angle_gamma   90.00
#
_symmetry.space_group_name_H-M   'P 1'
#
loop_
_entity.id
_entity.type
_entity.pdbx_description
1 polymer ?
#
loop_
_entity_poly.entity_id
_entity_poly.type
_entity_poly.pdbx_seq_one_letter_code
_entity_poly.pdbx_strand_id
1 'polypeptide(L)'
;EIKEKYDLFHISTGDVFRYNIKNNTKLGLLAKQYMDKGDLVPDQVTTDMLSEVVEKNISVNGFIFDGFPRTESQAEALDKLLTKFNTSISGMVALEVDDEILIKRLLERGKVSGRADDSNNLIIKNRIKEYYSKTAILKTFYQRKNCYFGVDGVGEIEEITLRITNVINNL
;
A
#
# COMPACT_ATOMS: atom_id res chain seq x y z
N GLU A 1 -2.98 13.13 -7.68
CA GLU A 1 -3.86 13.11 -8.88
C GLU A 1 -5.16 12.32 -8.60
N ILE A 2 -5.12 10.99 -8.29
CA ILE A 2 -6.34 10.18 -8.05
C ILE A 2 -7.12 10.73 -6.85
N LYS A 3 -6.46 10.97 -5.72
CA LYS A 3 -7.12 11.48 -4.51
C LYS A 3 -7.82 12.84 -4.73
N GLU A 4 -7.22 13.74 -5.49
CA GLU A 4 -7.81 15.04 -5.80
C GLU A 4 -8.99 14.89 -6.77
N LYS A 5 -8.85 14.01 -7.78
CA LYS A 5 -9.89 13.81 -8.79
C LYS A 5 -11.19 13.25 -8.22
N TYR A 6 -11.08 12.35 -7.22
CA TYR A 6 -12.24 11.66 -6.64
C TYR A 6 -12.56 12.13 -5.21
N ASP A 7 -11.87 13.15 -4.72
CA ASP A 7 -12.00 13.67 -3.35
C ASP A 7 -11.90 12.56 -2.29
N LEU A 8 -10.84 11.75 -2.40
CA LEU A 8 -10.60 10.60 -1.52
C LEU A 8 -9.51 10.89 -0.51
N PHE A 9 -9.67 10.38 0.71
CA PHE A 9 -8.63 10.45 1.73
C PHE A 9 -7.58 9.37 1.50
N HIS A 10 -6.34 9.79 1.21
CA HIS A 10 -5.22 8.89 0.91
C HIS A 10 -4.47 8.51 2.17
N ILE A 11 -4.40 7.21 2.45
CA ILE A 11 -3.65 6.64 3.59
C ILE A 11 -2.51 5.79 3.01
N SER A 12 -1.28 6.32 3.09
CA SER A 12 -0.07 5.56 2.79
C SER A 12 0.56 5.05 4.08
N THR A 13 0.46 3.74 4.33
CA THR A 13 1.04 3.13 5.54
C THR A 13 2.55 3.33 5.59
N GLY A 14 3.23 3.26 4.45
CA GLY A 14 4.66 3.53 4.36
C GLY A 14 5.02 4.96 4.76
N ASP A 15 4.23 5.96 4.37
CA ASP A 15 4.49 7.36 4.72
C ASP A 15 4.19 7.64 6.19
N VAL A 16 3.14 7.03 6.76
CA VAL A 16 2.86 7.12 8.20
C VAL A 16 4.02 6.55 9.01
N PHE A 17 4.54 5.37 8.65
CA PHE A 17 5.69 4.81 9.35
C PHE A 17 6.95 5.67 9.17
N ARG A 18 7.27 6.15 7.98
CA ARG A 18 8.42 7.03 7.72
C ARG A 18 8.32 8.34 8.50
N TYR A 19 7.13 8.93 8.58
CA TYR A 19 6.89 10.11 9.44
C TYR A 19 7.23 9.81 10.91
N ASN A 20 6.75 8.68 11.43
CA ASN A 20 7.00 8.25 12.81
C ASN A 20 8.48 7.94 13.06
N ILE A 21 9.18 7.33 12.09
CA ILE A 21 10.64 7.09 12.16
C ILE A 21 11.39 8.42 12.25
N LYS A 22 11.06 9.38 11.39
CA LYS A 22 11.68 10.71 11.37
C LYS A 22 11.49 11.47 12.69
N ASN A 23 10.35 11.28 13.34
CA ASN A 23 10.03 11.93 14.61
C ASN A 23 10.41 11.09 15.85
N ASN A 24 11.11 9.97 15.67
CA ASN A 24 11.57 9.09 16.75
C ASN A 24 10.45 8.66 17.73
N THR A 25 9.23 8.46 17.24
CA THR A 25 8.13 7.95 18.07
C THR A 25 8.36 6.47 18.43
N LYS A 26 7.63 5.96 19.44
CA LYS A 26 7.67 4.53 19.77
C LYS A 26 7.28 3.65 18.58
N LEU A 27 6.26 4.06 17.82
CA LEU A 27 5.85 3.40 16.58
C LEU A 27 6.94 3.45 15.52
N GLY A 28 7.60 4.60 15.35
CA GLY A 28 8.70 4.76 14.41
C GLY A 28 9.92 3.90 14.74
N LEU A 29 10.31 3.83 16.00
CA LEU A 29 11.42 2.98 16.46
C LEU A 29 11.12 1.49 16.20
N LEU A 30 9.89 1.05 16.44
CA LEU A 30 9.46 -0.31 16.14
C LEU A 30 9.46 -0.57 14.63
N ALA A 31 8.82 0.30 13.83
CA ALA A 31 8.72 0.13 12.39
C ALA A 31 10.09 0.09 11.70
N LYS A 32 11.04 0.91 12.18
CA LYS A 32 12.41 0.96 11.66
C LYS A 32 13.12 -0.40 11.68
N GLN A 33 12.90 -1.20 12.72
CA GLN A 33 13.55 -2.52 12.88
C GLN A 33 13.21 -3.49 11.74
N TYR A 34 12.04 -3.31 11.11
CA TYR A 34 11.55 -4.11 9.99
C TYR A 34 11.86 -3.43 8.65
N MET A 35 11.50 -2.16 8.51
CA MET A 35 11.60 -1.44 7.24
C MET A 35 13.04 -1.30 6.74
N ASP A 36 14.03 -1.13 7.62
CA ASP A 36 15.45 -1.05 7.24
C ASP A 36 15.96 -2.37 6.61
N LYS A 37 15.30 -3.48 6.86
CA LYS A 37 15.60 -4.80 6.28
C LYS A 37 14.75 -5.12 5.05
N GLY A 38 13.74 -4.31 4.77
CA GLY A 38 12.73 -4.57 3.74
C GLY A 38 11.64 -5.54 4.17
N ASP A 39 11.52 -5.81 5.47
CA ASP A 39 10.47 -6.66 6.04
C ASP A 39 9.17 -5.86 6.25
N LEU A 40 8.04 -6.58 6.39
CA LEU A 40 6.78 -5.97 6.78
C LEU A 40 6.75 -5.70 8.29
N VAL A 41 6.24 -4.53 8.67
CA VAL A 41 5.88 -4.24 10.07
C VAL A 41 4.78 -5.23 10.51
N PRO A 42 4.78 -5.74 11.75
CA PRO A 42 3.78 -6.71 12.21
C PRO A 42 2.34 -6.28 11.93
N ASP A 43 1.50 -7.23 11.51
CA ASP A 43 0.12 -6.98 11.06
C ASP A 43 -0.70 -6.22 12.09
N GLN A 44 -0.61 -6.61 13.37
CA GLN A 44 -1.37 -5.96 14.44
C GLN A 44 -1.00 -4.47 14.55
N VAL A 45 0.30 -4.15 14.52
CA VAL A 45 0.79 -2.75 14.62
C VAL A 45 0.28 -1.92 13.43
N THR A 46 0.35 -2.49 12.23
CA THR A 46 -0.11 -1.82 11.01
C THR A 46 -1.62 -1.62 11.02
N THR A 47 -2.38 -2.62 11.45
CA THR A 47 -3.84 -2.59 11.52
C THR A 47 -4.33 -1.60 12.57
N ASP A 48 -3.72 -1.58 13.77
CA ASP A 48 -4.09 -0.65 14.83
C ASP A 48 -3.87 0.81 14.39
N MET A 49 -2.69 1.08 13.83
CA MET A 49 -2.37 2.39 13.27
C MET A 49 -3.38 2.83 12.19
N LEU A 50 -3.71 1.92 11.27
CA LEU A 50 -4.67 2.21 10.21
C LEU A 50 -6.08 2.47 10.76
N SER A 51 -6.52 1.65 11.72
CA SER A 51 -7.84 1.79 12.35
C SER A 51 -8.01 3.17 12.97
N GLU A 52 -7.00 3.66 13.70
CA GLU A 52 -7.04 5.01 14.28
C GLU A 52 -7.16 6.10 13.21
N VAL A 53 -6.46 5.95 12.07
CA VAL A 53 -6.52 6.94 10.98
C VAL A 53 -7.89 6.92 10.31
N VAL A 54 -8.47 5.76 10.05
CA VAL A 54 -9.80 5.61 9.45
C VAL A 54 -10.87 6.18 10.37
N GLU A 55 -10.85 5.81 11.67
CA GLU A 55 -11.84 6.27 12.65
C GLU A 55 -11.85 7.80 12.81
N LYS A 56 -10.68 8.43 12.77
CA LYS A 56 -10.56 9.90 12.84
C LYS A 56 -11.05 10.62 11.59
N ASN A 57 -11.18 9.93 10.46
CA ASN A 57 -11.49 10.52 9.16
C ASN A 57 -12.75 9.92 8.51
N ILE A 58 -13.64 9.31 9.27
CA ILE A 58 -14.79 8.57 8.74
C ILE A 58 -15.80 9.42 7.94
N SER A 59 -15.76 10.73 8.08
CA SER A 59 -16.67 11.67 7.39
C SER A 59 -16.23 12.01 5.95
N VAL A 60 -15.13 11.43 5.45
CA VAL A 60 -14.66 11.67 4.08
C VAL A 60 -15.47 10.88 3.05
N ASN A 61 -15.43 11.30 1.78
CA ASN A 61 -16.17 10.64 0.69
C ASN A 61 -15.72 9.20 0.42
N GLY A 62 -14.46 8.88 0.77
CA GLY A 62 -13.89 7.54 0.63
C GLY A 62 -12.40 7.53 0.91
N PHE A 63 -11.81 6.34 0.85
CA PHE A 63 -10.39 6.13 1.17
C PHE A 63 -9.63 5.52 0.00
N ILE A 64 -8.37 5.91 -0.13
CA ILE A 64 -7.36 5.17 -0.89
C ILE A 64 -6.37 4.59 0.12
N PHE A 65 -6.27 3.27 0.18
CA PHE A 65 -5.26 2.57 0.97
C PHE A 65 -4.06 2.27 0.09
N ASP A 66 -2.93 2.90 0.36
CA ASP A 66 -1.67 2.72 -0.36
C ASP A 66 -0.68 1.89 0.46
N GLY A 67 -0.28 0.76 -0.12
CA GLY A 67 0.60 -0.19 0.54
C GLY A 67 -0.05 -0.95 1.70
N PHE A 68 -1.38 -1.06 1.70
CA PHE A 68 -2.20 -1.84 2.62
C PHE A 68 -3.49 -2.30 1.93
N PRO A 69 -3.99 -3.53 2.18
CA PRO A 69 -3.33 -4.58 2.94
C PRO A 69 -2.14 -5.20 2.20
N ARG A 70 -1.25 -5.88 2.93
CA ARG A 70 -0.13 -6.64 2.39
C ARG A 70 -0.14 -8.11 2.81
N THR A 71 -1.05 -8.50 3.68
CA THR A 71 -1.27 -9.88 4.10
C THR A 71 -2.76 -10.19 4.12
N GLU A 72 -3.12 -11.46 4.08
CA GLU A 72 -4.52 -11.89 4.17
C GLU A 72 -5.15 -11.48 5.51
N SER A 73 -4.39 -11.61 6.61
CA SER A 73 -4.81 -11.14 7.94
C SER A 73 -5.14 -9.64 7.96
N GLN A 74 -4.33 -8.81 7.31
CA GLN A 74 -4.60 -7.38 7.17
C GLN A 74 -5.85 -7.11 6.32
N ALA A 75 -6.07 -7.89 5.25
CA ALA A 75 -7.26 -7.74 4.40
C ALA A 75 -8.55 -8.08 5.16
N GLU A 76 -8.55 -9.16 5.94
CA GLU A 76 -9.68 -9.50 6.81
C GLU A 76 -9.93 -8.45 7.89
N ALA A 77 -8.86 -7.90 8.48
CA ALA A 77 -8.99 -6.85 9.48
C ALA A 77 -9.57 -5.56 8.88
N LEU A 78 -9.15 -5.20 7.66
CA LEU A 78 -9.71 -4.07 6.91
C LEU A 78 -11.19 -4.26 6.61
N ASP A 79 -11.59 -5.44 6.16
CA ASP A 79 -13.01 -5.75 5.93
C ASP A 79 -13.85 -5.58 7.19
N LYS A 80 -13.38 -6.12 8.32
CA LYS A 80 -14.06 -5.97 9.62
C LYS A 80 -14.16 -4.51 10.06
N LEU A 81 -13.09 -3.74 9.85
CA LEU A 81 -13.06 -2.32 10.17
C LEU A 81 -14.11 -1.54 9.35
N LEU A 82 -14.08 -1.72 8.02
CA LEU A 82 -14.99 -0.99 7.13
C LEU A 82 -16.46 -1.37 7.35
N THR A 83 -16.73 -2.64 7.66
CA THR A 83 -18.09 -3.10 8.00
C THR A 83 -18.68 -2.36 9.20
N LYS A 84 -17.89 -1.96 10.20
CA LYS A 84 -18.37 -1.15 11.35
C LYS A 84 -18.93 0.21 10.91
N PHE A 85 -18.49 0.70 9.76
CA PHE A 85 -18.90 1.99 9.19
C PHE A 85 -19.87 1.85 8.02
N ASN A 86 -20.46 0.64 7.83
CA ASN A 86 -21.39 0.32 6.73
C ASN A 86 -20.78 0.60 5.34
N THR A 87 -19.50 0.34 5.17
CA THR A 87 -18.77 0.46 3.90
C THR A 87 -17.91 -0.77 3.63
N SER A 88 -17.37 -0.86 2.44
CA SER A 88 -16.53 -1.98 2.00
C SER A 88 -15.49 -1.54 0.98
N ILE A 89 -14.55 -2.42 0.63
CA ILE A 89 -13.61 -2.19 -0.47
C ILE A 89 -14.38 -2.29 -1.80
N SER A 90 -14.37 -1.21 -2.57
CA SER A 90 -14.95 -1.15 -3.93
C SER A 90 -14.05 -1.84 -4.94
N GLY A 91 -12.74 -1.64 -4.85
CA GLY A 91 -11.78 -2.26 -5.76
C GLY A 91 -10.36 -2.29 -5.19
N MET A 92 -9.65 -3.37 -5.52
CA MET A 92 -8.20 -3.51 -5.29
C MET A 92 -7.51 -3.39 -6.64
N VAL A 93 -6.81 -2.27 -6.85
CA VAL A 93 -6.05 -2.01 -8.07
C VAL A 93 -4.60 -2.43 -7.86
N ALA A 94 -4.15 -3.41 -8.62
CA ALA A 94 -2.77 -3.89 -8.58
C ALA A 94 -2.00 -3.45 -9.83
N LEU A 95 -0.90 -2.72 -9.63
CA LEU A 95 0.03 -2.41 -10.72
C LEU A 95 0.90 -3.64 -11.00
N GLU A 96 0.76 -4.20 -12.18
CA GLU A 96 1.55 -5.35 -12.64
C GLU A 96 2.79 -4.83 -13.37
N VAL A 97 3.98 -5.19 -12.87
CA VAL A 97 5.28 -4.75 -13.38
C VAL A 97 6.28 -5.88 -13.23
N ASP A 98 7.13 -6.10 -14.22
CA ASP A 98 8.22 -7.07 -14.14
C ASP A 98 9.23 -6.69 -13.06
N ASP A 99 9.76 -7.69 -12.35
CA ASP A 99 10.70 -7.50 -11.24
C ASP A 99 11.94 -6.69 -11.63
N GLU A 100 12.48 -6.87 -12.84
CA GLU A 100 13.65 -6.14 -13.32
C GLU A 100 13.37 -4.63 -13.43
N ILE A 101 12.19 -4.27 -13.98
CA ILE A 101 11.74 -2.88 -14.09
C ILE A 101 11.49 -2.32 -12.69
N LEU A 102 10.84 -3.10 -11.82
CA LEU A 102 10.56 -2.72 -10.45
C LEU A 102 11.85 -2.42 -9.66
N ILE A 103 12.85 -3.31 -9.72
CA ILE A 103 14.14 -3.13 -9.06
C ILE A 103 14.79 -1.81 -9.50
N LYS A 104 14.85 -1.57 -10.81
CA LYS A 104 15.42 -0.34 -11.36
C LYS A 104 14.70 0.90 -10.82
N ARG A 105 13.37 0.93 -10.88
CA ARG A 105 12.56 2.04 -10.38
C ARG A 105 12.76 2.29 -8.88
N LEU A 106 12.82 1.23 -8.07
CA LEU A 106 13.04 1.34 -6.63
C LEU A 106 14.43 1.92 -6.31
N LEU A 107 15.48 1.47 -7.00
CA LEU A 107 16.84 2.01 -6.85
C LEU A 107 16.91 3.50 -7.24
N GLU A 108 16.29 3.89 -8.34
CA GLU A 108 16.24 5.28 -8.78
C GLU A 108 15.47 6.14 -7.77
N ARG A 109 14.33 5.66 -7.27
CA ARG A 109 13.57 6.33 -6.22
C ARG A 109 14.38 6.47 -4.94
N GLY A 110 15.14 5.46 -4.54
CA GLY A 110 16.01 5.51 -3.37
C GLY A 110 17.05 6.61 -3.43
N LYS A 111 17.67 6.82 -4.60
CA LYS A 111 18.66 7.90 -4.82
C LYS A 111 18.06 9.29 -4.63
N VAL A 112 16.82 9.50 -5.07
CA VAL A 112 16.14 10.81 -5.01
C VAL A 112 15.47 11.05 -3.66
N SER A 113 14.80 10.02 -3.11
CA SER A 113 13.97 10.16 -1.91
C SER A 113 14.71 9.91 -0.59
N GLY A 114 15.92 9.32 -0.63
CA GLY A 114 16.66 8.92 0.56
C GLY A 114 15.98 7.80 1.38
N ARG A 115 15.05 7.05 0.80
CA ARG A 115 14.36 5.95 1.49
C ARG A 115 15.34 4.81 1.80
N ALA A 116 15.48 4.46 3.07
CA ALA A 116 16.35 3.37 3.52
C ALA A 116 15.93 2.01 2.92
N ASP A 117 14.62 1.79 2.79
CA ASP A 117 14.06 0.56 2.22
C ASP A 117 14.23 0.41 0.69
N ASP A 118 14.75 1.44 0.02
CA ASP A 118 15.15 1.42 -1.40
C ASP A 118 16.67 1.63 -1.60
N SER A 119 17.46 1.55 -0.53
CA SER A 119 18.87 1.98 -0.53
C SER A 119 19.81 1.07 -1.32
N ASN A 120 19.50 -0.21 -1.43
CA ASN A 120 20.34 -1.19 -2.13
C ASN A 120 19.57 -2.42 -2.64
N ASN A 121 20.20 -3.15 -3.55
CA ASN A 121 19.62 -4.34 -4.19
C ASN A 121 19.23 -5.45 -3.22
N LEU A 122 19.94 -5.62 -2.09
CA LEU A 122 19.66 -6.71 -1.16
C LEU A 122 18.33 -6.46 -0.43
N ILE A 123 18.12 -5.23 0.03
CA ILE A 123 16.87 -4.83 0.68
C ILE A 123 15.70 -4.92 -0.32
N ILE A 124 15.89 -4.44 -1.56
CA ILE A 124 14.85 -4.50 -2.60
C ILE A 124 14.48 -5.96 -2.93
N LYS A 125 15.47 -6.85 -3.07
CA LYS A 125 15.22 -8.29 -3.29
C LYS A 125 14.45 -8.91 -2.12
N ASN A 126 14.76 -8.53 -0.87
CA ASN A 126 14.00 -8.99 0.27
C ASN A 126 12.54 -8.51 0.22
N ARG A 127 12.30 -7.24 -0.15
CA ARG A 127 10.93 -6.71 -0.33
C ARG A 127 10.15 -7.46 -1.40
N ILE A 128 10.79 -7.82 -2.51
CA ILE A 128 10.16 -8.63 -3.57
C ILE A 128 9.83 -10.04 -3.04
N LYS A 129 10.74 -10.66 -2.30
CA LYS A 129 10.50 -11.94 -1.64
C LYS A 129 9.32 -11.86 -0.65
N GLU A 130 9.26 -10.82 0.18
CA GLU A 130 8.15 -10.56 1.10
C GLU A 130 6.83 -10.40 0.33
N TYR A 131 6.85 -9.67 -0.79
CA TYR A 131 5.67 -9.53 -1.64
C TYR A 131 5.16 -10.88 -2.14
N TYR A 132 6.00 -11.70 -2.74
CA TYR A 132 5.58 -13.01 -3.26
C TYR A 132 5.14 -13.98 -2.16
N SER A 133 5.77 -13.92 -1.00
CA SER A 133 5.44 -14.83 0.11
C SER A 133 4.20 -14.43 0.89
N LYS A 134 3.86 -13.14 0.98
CA LYS A 134 2.81 -12.65 1.88
C LYS A 134 1.72 -11.82 1.18
N THR A 135 2.07 -11.11 0.10
CA THR A 135 1.18 -10.11 -0.53
C THR A 135 0.52 -10.63 -1.81
N ALA A 136 1.23 -11.44 -2.59
CA ALA A 136 0.70 -11.94 -3.87
C ALA A 136 -0.60 -12.76 -3.72
N ILE A 137 -0.82 -13.40 -2.58
CA ILE A 137 -2.06 -14.11 -2.24
C ILE A 137 -3.30 -13.20 -2.28
N LEU A 138 -3.15 -11.91 -2.06
CA LEU A 138 -4.24 -10.94 -2.08
C LEU A 138 -4.92 -10.85 -3.45
N LYS A 139 -4.21 -11.17 -4.54
CA LYS A 139 -4.82 -11.30 -5.86
C LYS A 139 -6.00 -12.27 -5.81
N THR A 140 -5.77 -13.48 -5.31
CA THR A 140 -6.82 -14.49 -5.18
C THR A 140 -7.89 -14.10 -4.16
N PHE A 141 -7.51 -13.46 -3.05
CA PHE A 141 -8.45 -12.98 -2.03
C PHE A 141 -9.47 -11.99 -2.62
N TYR A 142 -9.01 -10.98 -3.36
CA TYR A 142 -9.88 -9.97 -3.96
C TYR A 142 -10.57 -10.43 -5.26
N GLN A 143 -9.98 -11.40 -5.99
CA GLN A 143 -10.67 -12.07 -7.11
C GLN A 143 -11.91 -12.83 -6.64
N ARG A 144 -11.84 -13.55 -5.52
CA ARG A 144 -13.00 -14.23 -4.93
C ARG A 144 -14.14 -13.27 -4.52
N LYS A 145 -13.80 -12.01 -4.29
CA LYS A 145 -14.74 -10.93 -3.97
C LYS A 145 -15.20 -10.14 -5.19
N ASN A 146 -14.75 -10.51 -6.39
CA ASN A 146 -15.00 -9.80 -7.65
C ASN A 146 -14.59 -8.32 -7.65
N CYS A 147 -13.54 -7.96 -6.89
CA CYS A 147 -13.04 -6.59 -6.77
C CYS A 147 -11.53 -6.47 -6.99
N TYR A 148 -10.91 -7.39 -7.72
CA TYR A 148 -9.51 -7.30 -8.14
C TYR A 148 -9.39 -6.74 -9.56
N PHE A 149 -8.53 -5.74 -9.75
CA PHE A 149 -8.25 -5.11 -11.03
C PHE A 149 -6.74 -5.01 -11.26
N GLY A 150 -6.20 -5.86 -12.13
CA GLY A 150 -4.81 -5.77 -12.59
C GLY A 150 -4.67 -4.65 -13.61
N VAL A 151 -3.68 -3.81 -13.44
CA VAL A 151 -3.37 -2.68 -14.34
C VAL A 151 -1.89 -2.75 -14.71
N ASP A 152 -1.60 -2.65 -16.01
CA ASP A 152 -0.23 -2.53 -16.46
C ASP A 152 0.44 -1.28 -15.87
N GLY A 153 1.47 -1.53 -15.03
CA GLY A 153 2.24 -0.50 -14.34
C GLY A 153 3.46 0.00 -15.12
N VAL A 154 3.60 -0.38 -16.41
CA VAL A 154 4.70 0.09 -17.27
C VAL A 154 4.23 1.29 -18.09
N GLY A 155 5.10 2.31 -18.23
CA GLY A 155 4.84 3.56 -18.95
C GLY A 155 5.05 4.80 -18.09
N GLU A 156 4.64 5.94 -18.60
CA GLU A 156 4.70 7.22 -17.91
C GLU A 156 3.59 7.33 -16.85
N ILE A 157 3.78 8.24 -15.90
CA ILE A 157 2.86 8.43 -14.75
C ILE A 157 1.45 8.74 -15.24
N GLU A 158 1.32 9.59 -16.26
CA GLU A 158 0.04 10.01 -16.85
C GLU A 158 -0.71 8.84 -17.47
N GLU A 159 -0.01 7.94 -18.17
CA GLU A 159 -0.59 6.74 -18.79
C GLU A 159 -1.11 5.77 -17.73
N ILE A 160 -0.29 5.52 -16.69
CA ILE A 160 -0.68 4.65 -15.57
C ILE A 160 -1.87 5.27 -14.82
N THR A 161 -1.84 6.57 -14.57
CA THR A 161 -2.95 7.31 -13.95
C THR A 161 -4.25 7.17 -14.76
N LEU A 162 -4.17 7.24 -16.09
CA LEU A 162 -5.33 7.06 -16.95
C LEU A 162 -5.89 5.63 -16.86
N ARG A 163 -5.03 4.60 -16.85
CA ARG A 163 -5.44 3.20 -16.67
C ARG A 163 -6.14 2.98 -15.34
N ILE A 164 -5.59 3.51 -14.24
CA ILE A 164 -6.21 3.44 -12.90
C ILE A 164 -7.56 4.18 -12.91
N THR A 165 -7.60 5.38 -13.48
CA THR A 165 -8.83 6.18 -13.61
C THR A 165 -9.95 5.42 -14.34
N ASN A 166 -9.60 4.72 -15.42
CA ASN A 166 -10.57 3.91 -16.17
C ASN A 166 -11.14 2.78 -15.31
N VAL A 167 -10.33 2.16 -14.46
CA VAL A 167 -10.84 1.17 -13.50
C VAL A 167 -11.81 1.83 -12.51
N ILE A 168 -11.40 2.93 -11.86
CA ILE A 168 -12.21 3.60 -10.85
C ILE A 168 -13.55 4.09 -11.40
N ASN A 169 -13.58 4.59 -12.63
CA ASN A 169 -14.83 5.06 -13.28
C ASN A 169 -15.84 3.93 -13.55
N ASN A 170 -15.43 2.67 -13.46
CA ASN A 170 -16.27 1.50 -13.69
C ASN A 170 -16.57 0.71 -12.39
N LEU A 171 -16.17 1.24 -11.21
CA LEU A 171 -16.53 0.72 -9.91
C LEU A 171 -17.91 1.20 -9.46
#